data_d8dadf45b4cbb6fa1453668338ccaca0
#
_entry.id   d8dadf45b4cbb6fa1453668338ccaca0
#
_cell.length_a   1.000
_cell.length_b   1.000
_cell.length_c   1.000
_cell.angle_alpha   90.00
_cell.angle_beta   90.00
_cell.angle_gamma   90.00
#
_symmetry.space_group_name_H-M   'P 1'
#
loop_
_entity.id
_entity.type
_entity.pdbx_description
1 polymer ?
#
loop_
_entity_poly.entity_id
_entity_poly.type
_entity_poly.pdbx_seq_one_letter_code
_entity_poly.pdbx_strand_id
1 'polypeptide(L)'
;MMIYVSPLSAVEDAIREVRPSHLVSLLDPETMIDTPQGIARERHLRLGVNDISEAIDTLVPPGAAHVAELIRFAQDWDQTSPLLVHCWAGISRSTAAAFIALCALNEGHPEDELARLVRACGSHAHPNRLMVRHADSLLKREGRMSAAVEALGPGRACWEGELFSIPLRPTALRSNRG
;
A
#
# COMPACT_ATOMS: atom_id res chain seq x y z
N MET A 1 -3.58 14.78 -5.74
CA MET A 1 -4.28 13.51 -5.44
C MET A 1 -3.51 12.76 -4.36
N MET A 2 -4.19 11.98 -3.50
CA MET A 2 -3.59 11.33 -2.32
C MET A 2 -3.95 9.85 -2.29
N ILE A 3 -3.03 9.04 -1.77
CA ILE A 3 -3.28 7.68 -1.30
C ILE A 3 -3.32 7.73 0.23
N TYR A 4 -4.39 7.21 0.83
CA TYR A 4 -4.53 7.10 2.27
C TYR A 4 -4.27 5.66 2.71
N VAL A 5 -3.66 5.52 3.87
CA VAL A 5 -3.39 4.23 4.50
C VAL A 5 -3.98 4.23 5.90
N SER A 6 -4.71 3.17 6.26
CA SER A 6 -5.33 3.05 7.58
C SER A 6 -5.22 1.62 8.15
N PRO A 7 -5.37 1.46 9.47
CA PRO A 7 -5.74 0.17 10.05
C PRO A 7 -7.22 -0.15 9.77
N LEU A 8 -7.62 -1.40 9.98
CA LEU A 8 -9.00 -1.84 9.82
C LEU A 8 -9.97 -1.09 10.75
N SER A 9 -9.55 -0.83 11.97
CA SER A 9 -10.34 -0.11 13.00
C SER A 9 -10.76 1.30 12.57
N ALA A 10 -9.99 1.95 11.69
CA ALA A 10 -10.23 3.33 11.23
C ALA A 10 -10.87 3.42 9.84
N VAL A 11 -11.16 2.31 9.17
CA VAL A 11 -11.63 2.32 7.76
C VAL A 11 -12.93 3.08 7.58
N GLU A 12 -13.94 2.85 8.44
CA GLU A 12 -15.23 3.52 8.31
C GLU A 12 -15.13 5.03 8.54
N ASP A 13 -14.35 5.44 9.53
CA ASP A 13 -14.10 6.85 9.81
C ASP A 13 -13.32 7.50 8.66
N ALA A 14 -12.28 6.83 8.17
CA ALA A 14 -11.53 7.28 7.01
C ALA A 14 -12.41 7.47 5.78
N ILE A 15 -13.33 6.54 5.48
CA ILE A 15 -14.27 6.68 4.36
C ILE A 15 -15.14 7.93 4.52
N ARG A 16 -15.67 8.18 5.73
CA ARG A 16 -16.50 9.36 6.01
C ARG A 16 -15.72 10.68 5.86
N GLU A 17 -14.50 10.70 6.35
CA GLU A 17 -13.64 11.89 6.37
C GLU A 17 -13.05 12.18 4.98
N VAL A 18 -12.44 11.17 4.35
CA VAL A 18 -11.62 11.33 3.16
C VAL A 18 -12.42 11.21 1.87
N ARG A 19 -13.57 10.52 1.91
CA ARG A 19 -14.46 10.23 0.77
C ARG A 19 -13.69 9.64 -0.43
N PRO A 20 -12.99 8.52 -0.23
CA PRO A 20 -12.24 7.90 -1.31
C PRO A 20 -13.19 7.34 -2.38
N SER A 21 -12.76 7.37 -3.64
CA SER A 21 -13.51 6.70 -4.71
C SER A 21 -13.20 5.21 -4.79
N HIS A 22 -12.00 4.81 -4.36
CA HIS A 22 -11.50 3.44 -4.46
C HIS A 22 -11.00 2.95 -3.11
N LEU A 23 -11.18 1.66 -2.83
CA LEU A 23 -10.76 0.99 -1.61
C LEU A 23 -9.98 -0.28 -1.94
N VAL A 24 -8.88 -0.51 -1.23
CA VAL A 24 -8.15 -1.78 -1.24
C VAL A 24 -8.13 -2.35 0.17
N SER A 25 -8.67 -3.55 0.33
CA SER A 25 -8.64 -4.32 1.58
C SER A 25 -7.68 -5.49 1.46
N LEU A 26 -6.67 -5.53 2.32
CA LEU A 26 -5.70 -6.61 2.41
C LEU A 26 -5.84 -7.26 3.79
N LEU A 27 -6.65 -8.29 3.86
CA LEU A 27 -6.99 -9.00 5.10
C LEU A 27 -6.78 -10.50 4.92
N ASP A 28 -6.72 -11.20 6.02
CA ASP A 28 -6.73 -12.66 6.00
C ASP A 28 -8.05 -13.14 5.36
N PRO A 29 -8.03 -14.21 4.55
CA PRO A 29 -9.22 -14.64 3.81
C PRO A 29 -10.47 -14.80 4.68
N GLU A 30 -10.29 -15.29 5.91
CA GLU A 30 -11.37 -15.58 6.86
C GLU A 30 -11.95 -14.31 7.53
N THR A 31 -11.23 -13.19 7.48
CA THR A 31 -11.62 -11.93 8.12
C THR A 31 -11.91 -10.81 7.13
N MET A 32 -12.05 -11.16 5.84
CA MET A 32 -12.32 -10.21 4.79
C MET A 32 -13.67 -9.51 4.99
N ILE A 33 -13.66 -8.19 4.94
CA ILE A 33 -14.86 -7.36 5.09
C ILE A 33 -15.69 -7.30 3.80
N ASP A 34 -16.98 -7.04 3.94
CA ASP A 34 -17.83 -6.63 2.83
C ASP A 34 -17.51 -5.20 2.38
N THR A 35 -18.00 -4.83 1.21
CA THR A 35 -17.80 -3.45 0.70
C THR A 35 -18.52 -2.45 1.62
N PRO A 36 -17.78 -1.53 2.26
CA PRO A 36 -18.36 -0.54 3.15
C PRO A 36 -19.30 0.42 2.42
N GLN A 37 -20.24 1.00 3.16
CA GLN A 37 -21.10 2.03 2.63
C GLN A 37 -20.28 3.24 2.14
N GLY A 38 -20.64 3.77 0.99
CA GLY A 38 -19.94 4.90 0.34
C GLY A 38 -18.89 4.48 -0.69
N ILE A 39 -18.62 3.18 -0.83
CA ILE A 39 -17.75 2.62 -1.86
C ILE A 39 -18.58 1.78 -2.84
N ALA A 40 -18.42 1.98 -4.13
CA ALA A 40 -19.01 1.13 -5.15
C ALA A 40 -18.30 -0.24 -5.19
N ARG A 41 -19.03 -1.34 -5.39
CA ARG A 41 -18.46 -2.69 -5.37
C ARG A 41 -17.33 -2.88 -6.37
N GLU A 42 -17.46 -2.35 -7.55
CA GLU A 42 -16.46 -2.38 -8.63
C GLU A 42 -15.21 -1.53 -8.33
N ARG A 43 -15.29 -0.69 -7.32
CA ARG A 43 -14.18 0.16 -6.83
C ARG A 43 -13.60 -0.33 -5.50
N HIS A 44 -13.90 -1.57 -5.12
CA HIS A 44 -13.36 -2.22 -3.93
C HIS A 44 -12.57 -3.47 -4.31
N LEU A 45 -11.24 -3.37 -4.29
CA LEU A 45 -10.36 -4.53 -4.43
C LEU A 45 -10.21 -5.22 -3.07
N ARG A 46 -10.51 -6.53 -3.03
CA ARG A 46 -10.45 -7.36 -1.82
C ARG A 46 -9.42 -8.45 -2.03
N LEU A 47 -8.26 -8.35 -1.40
CA LEU A 47 -7.16 -9.31 -1.49
C LEU A 47 -7.07 -10.13 -0.20
N GLY A 48 -7.49 -11.38 -0.27
CA GLY A 48 -7.43 -12.34 0.83
C GLY A 48 -6.03 -12.91 0.99
N VAL A 49 -5.18 -12.26 1.78
CA VAL A 49 -3.79 -12.65 2.00
C VAL A 49 -3.37 -12.43 3.45
N ASN A 50 -2.63 -13.37 4.02
CA ASN A 50 -2.05 -13.24 5.35
C ASN A 50 -0.80 -12.35 5.33
N ASP A 51 -0.49 -11.73 6.47
CA ASP A 51 0.69 -10.85 6.60
C ASP A 51 1.95 -11.65 6.90
N ILE A 52 2.42 -12.37 5.91
CA ILE A 52 3.63 -13.19 5.97
C ILE A 52 4.57 -12.87 4.83
N SER A 53 5.87 -13.09 5.05
CA SER A 53 6.92 -12.86 4.05
C SER A 53 7.56 -14.17 3.57
N GLU A 54 7.19 -15.30 4.18
CA GLU A 54 7.63 -16.65 3.85
C GLU A 54 6.42 -17.60 3.84
N ALA A 55 6.50 -18.68 3.09
CA ALA A 55 5.43 -19.67 3.04
C ALA A 55 5.28 -20.39 4.39
N ILE A 56 4.07 -20.39 4.93
CA ILE A 56 3.68 -21.12 6.14
C ILE A 56 2.48 -21.99 5.74
N ASP A 57 2.56 -23.28 6.05
CA ASP A 57 1.44 -24.22 5.82
C ASP A 57 0.18 -23.68 6.51
N THR A 58 -0.96 -23.75 5.84
CA THR A 58 -2.26 -23.24 6.29
C THR A 58 -2.52 -21.74 6.10
N LEU A 59 -1.52 -20.93 5.77
CA LEU A 59 -1.69 -19.51 5.49
C LEU A 59 -1.60 -19.21 3.98
N VAL A 60 -2.29 -18.15 3.56
CA VAL A 60 -2.26 -17.67 2.16
C VAL A 60 -1.25 -16.52 2.05
N PRO A 61 -0.02 -16.79 1.53
CA PRO A 61 0.95 -15.71 1.34
C PRO A 61 0.50 -14.78 0.21
N PRO A 62 0.92 -13.50 0.26
CA PRO A 62 0.81 -12.64 -0.90
C PRO A 62 1.54 -13.24 -2.09
N GLY A 63 0.81 -13.49 -3.19
CA GLY A 63 1.37 -14.06 -4.42
C GLY A 63 1.40 -13.07 -5.57
N ALA A 64 2.09 -13.42 -6.65
CA ALA A 64 2.22 -12.57 -7.84
C ALA A 64 0.86 -12.20 -8.46
N ALA A 65 -0.13 -13.12 -8.42
CA ALA A 65 -1.48 -12.85 -8.92
C ALA A 65 -2.17 -11.73 -8.13
N HIS A 66 -2.11 -11.76 -6.80
CA HIS A 66 -2.68 -10.72 -5.94
C HIS A 66 -2.03 -9.35 -6.20
N VAL A 67 -0.71 -9.33 -6.36
CA VAL A 67 0.03 -8.09 -6.63
C VAL A 67 -0.26 -7.57 -8.05
N ALA A 68 -0.43 -8.46 -9.03
CA ALA A 68 -0.84 -8.05 -10.39
C ALA A 68 -2.24 -7.42 -10.40
N GLU A 69 -3.19 -7.96 -9.62
CA GLU A 69 -4.51 -7.34 -9.45
C GLU A 69 -4.42 -5.96 -8.81
N LEU A 70 -3.59 -5.82 -7.77
CA LEU A 70 -3.35 -4.53 -7.10
C LEU A 70 -2.77 -3.49 -8.07
N ILE A 71 -1.77 -3.86 -8.86
CA ILE A 71 -1.14 -2.97 -9.85
C ILE A 71 -2.18 -2.52 -10.88
N ARG A 72 -2.96 -3.45 -11.44
CA ARG A 72 -3.99 -3.13 -12.42
C ARG A 72 -5.06 -2.22 -11.81
N PHE A 73 -5.55 -2.53 -10.62
CA PHE A 73 -6.53 -1.71 -9.92
C PHE A 73 -6.03 -0.29 -9.67
N ALA A 74 -4.76 -0.13 -9.29
CA ALA A 74 -4.15 1.18 -9.13
C ALA A 74 -4.01 1.95 -10.45
N GLN A 75 -3.69 1.25 -11.55
CA GLN A 75 -3.59 1.85 -12.89
C GLN A 75 -4.96 2.24 -13.47
N ASP A 76 -6.02 1.48 -13.16
CA ASP A 76 -7.38 1.77 -13.58
C ASP A 76 -8.05 2.87 -12.73
N TRP A 77 -7.47 3.24 -11.59
CA TRP A 77 -7.97 4.32 -10.75
C TRP A 77 -7.93 5.66 -11.46
N ASP A 78 -9.09 6.30 -11.61
CA ASP A 78 -9.28 7.56 -12.35
C ASP A 78 -8.61 8.80 -11.70
N GLN A 79 -8.12 8.67 -10.49
CA GLN A 79 -7.45 9.71 -9.72
C GLN A 79 -8.29 10.99 -9.51
N THR A 80 -9.61 10.92 -9.60
CA THR A 80 -10.52 12.07 -9.37
C THR A 80 -10.81 12.28 -7.88
N SER A 81 -10.72 11.21 -7.08
CA SER A 81 -10.88 11.20 -5.63
C SER A 81 -9.84 10.25 -5.02
N PRO A 82 -9.55 10.35 -3.71
CA PRO A 82 -8.50 9.55 -3.08
C PRO A 82 -8.69 8.04 -3.24
N LEU A 83 -7.57 7.31 -3.18
CA LEU A 83 -7.50 5.87 -2.97
C LEU A 83 -7.27 5.62 -1.47
N LEU A 84 -8.09 4.78 -0.85
CA LEU A 84 -7.87 4.30 0.52
C LEU A 84 -7.36 2.85 0.47
N VAL A 85 -6.29 2.57 1.19
CA VAL A 85 -5.72 1.23 1.32
C VAL A 85 -5.64 0.87 2.79
N HIS A 86 -6.12 -0.30 3.16
CA HIS A 86 -6.01 -0.75 4.55
C HIS A 86 -5.62 -2.23 4.66
N CYS A 87 -5.07 -2.58 5.80
CA CYS A 87 -4.93 -3.96 6.26
C CYS A 87 -5.37 -4.04 7.73
N TRP A 88 -5.02 -5.11 8.44
CA TRP A 88 -5.39 -5.23 9.85
C TRP A 88 -4.83 -4.08 10.70
N ALA A 89 -3.51 -3.93 10.73
CA ALA A 89 -2.84 -2.93 11.58
C ALA A 89 -2.43 -1.63 10.86
N GLY A 90 -2.58 -1.52 9.55
CA GLY A 90 -2.14 -0.33 8.80
C GLY A 90 -0.62 -0.20 8.68
N ILE A 91 0.16 -1.26 8.90
CA ILE A 91 1.62 -1.20 9.05
C ILE A 91 2.36 -1.88 7.88
N SER A 92 1.94 -3.09 7.48
CA SER A 92 2.72 -3.95 6.58
C SER A 92 2.08 -4.09 5.19
N ARG A 93 1.00 -4.87 5.03
CA ARG A 93 0.34 -5.11 3.73
C ARG A 93 -0.17 -3.83 3.07
N SER A 94 -0.81 -2.95 3.83
CA SER A 94 -1.35 -1.68 3.30
C SER A 94 -0.26 -0.70 2.90
N THR A 95 0.82 -0.61 3.66
CA THR A 95 1.96 0.27 3.31
C THR A 95 2.74 -0.28 2.11
N ALA A 96 2.83 -1.61 1.96
CA ALA A 96 3.36 -2.23 0.75
C ALA A 96 2.47 -1.91 -0.47
N ALA A 97 1.14 -2.04 -0.33
CA ALA A 97 0.21 -1.74 -1.42
C ALA A 97 0.26 -0.27 -1.84
N ALA A 98 0.36 0.67 -0.89
CA ALA A 98 0.54 2.08 -1.19
C ALA A 98 1.86 2.36 -1.92
N PHE A 99 2.96 1.75 -1.49
CA PHE A 99 4.26 1.86 -2.18
C PHE A 99 4.22 1.28 -3.59
N ILE A 100 3.58 0.12 -3.77
CA ILE A 100 3.40 -0.52 -5.07
C ILE A 100 2.59 0.37 -6.01
N ALA A 101 1.47 0.94 -5.53
CA ALA A 101 0.66 1.86 -6.31
C ALA A 101 1.45 3.12 -6.71
N LEU A 102 2.25 3.69 -5.81
CA LEU A 102 3.14 4.81 -6.12
C LEU A 102 4.13 4.46 -7.23
N CYS A 103 4.80 3.30 -7.14
CA CYS A 103 5.76 2.86 -8.16
C CYS A 103 5.09 2.59 -9.50
N ALA A 104 3.89 1.99 -9.50
CA ALA A 104 3.14 1.69 -10.72
C ALA A 104 2.65 2.96 -11.45
N LEU A 105 2.37 4.03 -10.70
CA LEU A 105 1.84 5.28 -11.22
C LEU A 105 2.90 6.37 -11.46
N ASN A 106 4.16 6.12 -11.08
CA ASN A 106 5.29 7.05 -11.23
C ASN A 106 6.51 6.32 -11.82
N GLU A 107 6.40 5.84 -13.06
CA GLU A 107 7.41 4.98 -13.70
C GLU A 107 8.82 5.57 -13.73
N GLY A 108 8.97 6.88 -13.88
CA GLY A 108 10.25 7.57 -13.94
C GLY A 108 10.82 8.02 -12.59
N HIS A 109 10.14 7.72 -11.46
CA HIS A 109 10.59 8.15 -10.13
C HIS A 109 11.48 7.08 -9.47
N PRO A 110 12.58 7.48 -8.82
CA PRO A 110 13.42 6.55 -8.07
C PRO A 110 12.64 5.86 -6.94
N GLU A 111 12.73 4.55 -6.87
CA GLU A 111 11.99 3.73 -5.90
C GLU A 111 12.39 4.03 -4.45
N ASP A 112 13.62 4.38 -4.21
CA ASP A 112 14.13 4.76 -2.89
C ASP A 112 13.54 6.09 -2.39
N GLU A 113 13.29 7.05 -3.28
CA GLU A 113 12.60 8.30 -2.95
C GLU A 113 11.12 8.03 -2.61
N LEU A 114 10.44 7.18 -3.39
CA LEU A 114 9.06 6.79 -3.11
C LEU A 114 8.95 6.02 -1.78
N ALA A 115 9.88 5.12 -1.49
CA ALA A 115 9.92 4.39 -0.22
C ALA A 115 10.13 5.34 0.97
N ARG A 116 11.09 6.27 0.85
CA ARG A 116 11.30 7.32 1.88
C ARG A 116 10.08 8.20 2.06
N LEU A 117 9.36 8.54 0.99
CA LEU A 117 8.11 9.31 1.07
C LEU A 117 7.06 8.57 1.89
N VAL A 118 6.84 7.28 1.64
CA VAL A 118 5.90 6.45 2.41
C VAL A 118 6.27 6.48 3.90
N ARG A 119 7.56 6.30 4.24
CA ARG A 119 8.05 6.33 5.63
C ARG A 119 7.95 7.72 6.25
N ALA A 120 8.17 8.78 5.50
CA ALA A 120 8.06 10.16 5.98
C ALA A 120 6.61 10.53 6.32
N CYS A 121 5.65 10.03 5.53
CA CYS A 121 4.22 10.23 5.76
C CYS A 121 3.67 9.34 6.89
N GLY A 122 4.17 8.11 7.01
CA GLY A 122 3.80 7.15 8.05
C GLY A 122 5.03 6.56 8.71
N SER A 123 5.47 7.13 9.84
CA SER A 123 6.71 6.71 10.53
C SER A 123 6.73 5.23 10.94
N HIS A 124 5.56 4.62 11.12
CA HIS A 124 5.36 3.20 11.44
C HIS A 124 5.32 2.30 10.20
N ALA A 125 5.27 2.86 8.98
CA ALA A 125 5.17 2.08 7.74
C ALA A 125 6.32 1.06 7.65
N HIS A 126 5.97 -0.21 7.44
CA HIS A 126 6.91 -1.32 7.29
C HIS A 126 6.44 -2.24 6.17
N PRO A 127 6.64 -1.85 4.89
CA PRO A 127 6.07 -2.55 3.75
C PRO A 127 6.40 -4.04 3.72
N ASN A 128 5.38 -4.89 3.52
CA ASN A 128 5.53 -6.33 3.38
C ASN A 128 6.49 -6.66 2.23
N ARG A 129 7.61 -7.29 2.55
CA ARG A 129 8.71 -7.55 1.61
C ARG A 129 8.33 -8.52 0.51
N LEU A 130 7.43 -9.48 0.78
CA LEU A 130 6.99 -10.44 -0.23
C LEU A 130 6.14 -9.77 -1.30
N MET A 131 5.20 -8.92 -0.91
CA MET A 131 4.42 -8.11 -1.85
C MET A 131 5.32 -7.22 -2.71
N VAL A 132 6.28 -6.53 -2.09
CA VAL A 132 7.22 -5.66 -2.80
C VAL A 132 8.06 -6.44 -3.79
N ARG A 133 8.55 -7.63 -3.44
CA ARG A 133 9.34 -8.51 -4.32
C ARG A 133 8.56 -8.94 -5.55
N HIS A 134 7.28 -9.31 -5.39
CA HIS A 134 6.42 -9.62 -6.53
C HIS A 134 6.18 -8.41 -7.43
N ALA A 135 5.93 -7.23 -6.83
CA ALA A 135 5.74 -5.99 -7.58
C ALA A 135 7.00 -5.56 -8.35
N ASP A 136 8.17 -5.70 -7.74
CA ASP A 136 9.47 -5.44 -8.36
C ASP A 136 9.64 -6.22 -9.66
N SER A 137 9.33 -7.52 -9.61
CA SER A 137 9.37 -8.39 -10.77
C SER A 137 8.32 -8.02 -11.83
N LEU A 138 7.08 -7.78 -11.43
CA LEU A 138 5.97 -7.46 -12.33
C LEU A 138 6.15 -6.12 -13.03
N LEU A 139 6.66 -5.12 -12.32
CA LEU A 139 6.95 -3.77 -12.83
C LEU A 139 8.34 -3.67 -13.48
N LYS A 140 9.09 -4.79 -13.54
CA LYS A 140 10.46 -4.87 -14.13
C LYS A 140 11.41 -3.84 -13.53
N ARG A 141 11.40 -3.72 -12.19
CA ARG A 141 12.23 -2.74 -11.46
C ARG A 141 13.60 -3.31 -11.03
N GLU A 142 13.97 -4.53 -11.46
CA GLU A 142 15.30 -5.11 -11.34
C GLU A 142 15.88 -5.11 -9.91
N GLY A 143 15.02 -5.32 -8.90
CA GLY A 143 15.41 -5.34 -7.50
C GLY A 143 15.40 -3.97 -6.80
N ARG A 144 15.16 -2.87 -7.53
CA ARG A 144 15.20 -1.51 -6.94
C ARG A 144 14.13 -1.26 -5.89
N MET A 145 12.90 -1.79 -6.09
CA MET A 145 11.84 -1.68 -5.09
C MET A 145 12.19 -2.46 -3.82
N SER A 146 12.71 -3.67 -3.98
CA SER A 146 13.13 -4.53 -2.86
C SER A 146 14.28 -3.88 -2.07
N ALA A 147 15.31 -3.39 -2.76
CA ALA A 147 16.43 -2.68 -2.16
C ALA A 147 15.99 -1.40 -1.43
N ALA A 148 15.06 -0.64 -2.01
CA ALA A 148 14.53 0.58 -1.40
C ALA A 148 13.83 0.30 -0.06
N VAL A 149 12.98 -0.73 0.01
CA VAL A 149 12.29 -1.11 1.25
C VAL A 149 13.27 -1.69 2.27
N GLU A 150 14.25 -2.46 1.86
CA GLU A 150 15.28 -2.99 2.75
C GLU A 150 16.11 -1.88 3.38
N ALA A 151 16.49 -0.88 2.61
CA ALA A 151 17.23 0.29 3.07
C ALA A 151 16.46 1.16 4.08
N LEU A 152 15.11 1.14 4.07
CA LEU A 152 14.31 1.84 5.08
C LEU A 152 14.50 1.28 6.49
N GLY A 153 14.82 0.00 6.62
CA GLY A 153 14.81 -0.68 7.90
C GLY A 153 13.43 -0.72 8.57
N PRO A 154 13.36 -1.07 9.86
CA PRO A 154 12.11 -1.11 10.60
C PRO A 154 11.51 0.28 10.78
N GLY A 155 10.17 0.38 10.77
CA GLY A 155 9.44 1.59 11.14
C GLY A 155 9.36 1.80 12.65
N ARG A 156 8.77 2.93 13.07
CA ARG A 156 8.46 3.16 14.49
C ARG A 156 7.60 2.00 15.00
N ALA A 157 8.04 1.37 16.07
CA ALA A 157 7.29 0.28 16.67
C ALA A 157 5.95 0.78 17.22
N CYS A 158 4.85 0.13 16.82
CA CYS A 158 3.51 0.35 17.34
C CYS A 158 2.70 -0.94 17.17
N TRP A 159 1.63 -1.07 17.94
CA TRP A 159 0.71 -2.19 17.83
C TRP A 159 -0.22 -2.02 16.62
N GLU A 160 -0.66 -0.79 16.40
CA GLU A 160 -1.54 -0.38 15.32
C GLU A 160 -1.08 0.98 14.77
N GLY A 161 -1.13 1.16 13.46
CA GLY A 161 -0.82 2.41 12.79
C GLY A 161 -1.96 3.41 12.87
N GLU A 162 -1.66 4.63 12.48
CA GLU A 162 -2.63 5.73 12.38
C GLU A 162 -3.01 5.94 10.91
N LEU A 163 -4.16 6.57 10.65
CA LEU A 163 -4.51 7.06 9.32
C LEU A 163 -3.48 8.10 8.86
N PHE A 164 -2.90 7.89 7.70
CA PHE A 164 -2.01 8.88 7.09
C PHE A 164 -2.21 8.94 5.58
N SER A 165 -1.71 10.00 4.96
CA SER A 165 -1.83 10.23 3.52
C SER A 165 -0.47 10.43 2.85
N ILE A 166 -0.38 9.97 1.60
CA ILE A 166 0.81 10.06 0.77
C ILE A 166 0.43 10.78 -0.52
N PRO A 167 1.15 11.85 -0.93
CA PRO A 167 0.89 12.49 -2.20
C PRO A 167 1.22 11.54 -3.35
N LEU A 168 0.26 11.40 -4.29
CA LEU A 168 0.43 10.54 -5.47
C LEU A 168 1.58 11.01 -6.38
N ARG A 169 1.73 12.32 -6.51
CA ARG A 169 2.81 12.93 -7.28
C ARG A 169 3.79 13.59 -6.31
N PRO A 170 4.90 12.94 -6.01
CA PRO A 170 5.92 13.57 -5.17
C PRO A 170 6.46 14.80 -5.88
N THR A 171 6.36 15.94 -5.24
CA THR A 171 7.18 17.08 -5.65
C THR A 171 8.62 16.66 -5.35
N ALA A 172 9.52 16.78 -6.33
CA ALA A 172 10.92 16.46 -6.14
C ALA A 172 11.38 17.04 -4.79
N LEU A 173 11.77 16.18 -3.85
CA LEU A 173 12.38 16.61 -2.62
C LEU A 173 13.63 17.38 -3.05
N ARG A 174 13.60 18.71 -2.96
CA ARG A 174 14.76 19.53 -3.26
C ARG A 174 15.88 18.99 -2.39
N SER A 175 16.84 18.32 -3.02
CA SER A 175 18.07 17.93 -2.37
C SER A 175 18.74 19.19 -1.86
N ASN A 176 18.58 19.48 -0.58
CA ASN A 176 19.38 20.48 0.11
C ASN A 176 20.80 19.87 0.25
N ARG A 177 21.55 19.91 -0.86
CA ARG A 177 23.01 19.72 -0.81
C ARG A 177 23.59 21.10 -0.53
N GLY A 178 23.74 21.37 0.74
CA GLY A 178 24.62 22.42 1.23
C GLY A 178 25.87 21.78 1.83
#